data_ba098b1e971ad57ce6f8fd73a5904abe
#
_entry.id   ba098b1e971ad57ce6f8fd73a5904abe
#
_cell.length_a   1.000
_cell.length_b   1.000
_cell.length_c   1.000
_cell.angle_alpha   90.00
_cell.angle_beta   90.00
_cell.angle_gamma   90.00
#
_symmetry.space_group_name_H-M   'P 1'
#
loop_
_entity.id
_entity.type
_entity.pdbx_description
1 polymer ?
#
loop_
_entity_poly.entity_id
_entity_poly.type
_entity_poly.pdbx_seq_one_letter_code
_entity_poly.pdbx_strand_id
1 'polypeptide(L)'
;MGYHLIGIQDRATKQRGAQRKASNSMKTGFDNAKYITLQAEHIKERIGQFGGKLYLEFGGKLFDDYHASRVLPGFEPDSKIRMLKSLSEDVEVVIAINANHIESDKVRGDLGITYDEDVLRLMDVFAGMGIYVGSVVITHYAGQPKAEAFRCRLDSLGVTSYLHYPIAGYPHDIDHIVSDEGYGKNEYLETSRPLVVVTAPGPGSGKMATCLSQLYHENKRGIKAGYAKYETFPIWNLPLSHPVNVAYEAATADLDDDNIIDPFHLDAYGETTVNYNRDVEIFPVLKAMLERIQGVSPYNSPTDMGVNMAGFAIVDDDECRDASCREIVRRYFHSAEDCKRSGAGEQELHKIELLMSRVGISADVLPARKACLEKEEATGGPAGAIELPNGTVVTGKTGNLMGCASSLLMNALKALAGIDDDLLVIDDEVIAPICHLKTEHLKSTNPRLHSDETLLALAVSSRSNAIAAQLMDSIDKLKGCDAHFSVIISPTDENLYRTLGINVSCEPKFEQRRFYHK
;
A
#
# COMPACT_ATOMS: atom_id res chain seq x y z
N MET A 1 -6.72 -50.91 -12.28
CA MET A 1 -7.74 -49.89 -11.94
C MET A 1 -7.02 -48.57 -11.63
N GLY A 2 -6.78 -47.71 -12.62
CA GLY A 2 -5.97 -46.52 -12.45
C GLY A 2 -6.01 -45.53 -13.62
N TYR A 3 -7.14 -45.40 -14.32
CA TYR A 3 -7.27 -44.48 -15.47
C TYR A 3 -8.55 -43.64 -15.48
N HIS A 4 -9.26 -43.47 -14.35
CA HIS A 4 -10.53 -42.74 -14.34
C HIS A 4 -10.52 -41.41 -13.52
N LEU A 5 -9.40 -41.01 -12.91
CA LEU A 5 -9.36 -39.80 -12.06
C LEU A 5 -8.78 -38.56 -12.74
N ILE A 6 -8.06 -38.69 -13.86
CA ILE A 6 -7.42 -37.53 -14.55
C ILE A 6 -8.43 -36.77 -15.44
N GLY A 7 -9.51 -37.44 -15.90
CA GLY A 7 -10.50 -36.82 -16.80
C GLY A 7 -11.54 -35.91 -16.13
N ILE A 8 -11.65 -35.93 -14.80
CA ILE A 8 -12.69 -35.18 -14.06
C ILE A 8 -12.16 -33.80 -13.63
N GLN A 9 -10.89 -33.69 -13.31
CA GLN A 9 -10.27 -32.39 -12.96
C GLN A 9 -10.16 -31.44 -14.18
N ASP A 10 -9.87 -31.98 -15.36
CA ASP A 10 -9.72 -31.19 -16.60
C ASP A 10 -11.05 -30.64 -17.14
N ARG A 11 -12.17 -31.36 -16.87
CA ARG A 11 -13.52 -30.89 -17.23
C ARG A 11 -14.06 -29.84 -16.26
N ALA A 12 -13.73 -29.92 -14.97
CA ALA A 12 -14.14 -28.94 -13.97
C ALA A 12 -13.43 -27.60 -14.20
N THR A 13 -12.17 -27.62 -14.59
CA THR A 13 -11.37 -26.40 -14.89
C THR A 13 -11.85 -25.72 -16.18
N LYS A 14 -12.21 -26.51 -17.22
CA LYS A 14 -12.77 -25.97 -18.47
C LYS A 14 -14.21 -25.46 -18.34
N GLN A 15 -15.04 -26.08 -17.49
CA GLN A 15 -16.38 -25.55 -17.21
C GLN A 15 -16.37 -24.29 -16.34
N ARG A 16 -15.44 -24.17 -15.38
CA ARG A 16 -15.25 -22.93 -14.60
C ARG A 16 -14.76 -21.76 -15.45
N GLY A 17 -13.91 -22.01 -16.44
CA GLY A 17 -13.47 -20.99 -17.40
C GLY A 17 -14.55 -20.51 -18.38
N ALA A 18 -15.56 -21.32 -18.66
CA ALA A 18 -16.66 -20.97 -19.57
C ALA A 18 -17.81 -20.21 -18.87
N GLN A 19 -18.02 -20.41 -17.57
CA GLN A 19 -19.02 -19.68 -16.78
C GLN A 19 -18.55 -18.27 -16.35
N ARG A 20 -17.23 -17.96 -16.38
CA ARG A 20 -16.67 -16.62 -16.08
C ARG A 20 -17.00 -15.53 -17.12
N LYS A 21 -17.59 -15.84 -18.26
CA LYS A 21 -17.84 -14.90 -19.37
C LYS A 21 -19.14 -14.09 -19.28
N ALA A 22 -19.88 -14.13 -18.18
CA ALA A 22 -21.18 -13.45 -18.11
C ALA A 22 -21.46 -12.88 -16.72
N SER A 23 -20.76 -11.80 -16.33
CA SER A 23 -21.34 -10.72 -15.50
C SER A 23 -20.38 -9.55 -15.45
N ASN A 24 -20.81 -8.41 -15.94
CA ASN A 24 -20.05 -7.16 -16.14
C ASN A 24 -20.05 -6.27 -14.87
N SER A 25 -19.92 -6.86 -13.66
CA SER A 25 -19.66 -6.15 -12.42
C SER A 25 -18.29 -6.58 -11.90
N MET A 26 -17.41 -5.63 -11.55
CA MET A 26 -16.22 -5.96 -10.78
C MET A 26 -16.66 -6.86 -9.62
N LYS A 27 -16.14 -8.08 -9.59
CA LYS A 27 -16.45 -8.99 -8.50
C LYS A 27 -15.81 -8.45 -7.24
N THR A 28 -16.59 -8.38 -6.19
CA THR A 28 -16.16 -7.87 -4.90
C THR A 28 -15.77 -9.04 -4.01
N GLY A 29 -14.50 -9.17 -3.69
CA GLY A 29 -13.97 -10.20 -2.78
C GLY A 29 -14.06 -9.81 -1.30
N PHE A 30 -14.24 -8.51 -1.02
CA PHE A 30 -14.18 -7.94 0.33
C PHE A 30 -15.33 -6.96 0.58
N ASP A 31 -16.01 -7.12 1.71
CA ASP A 31 -17.07 -6.22 2.17
C ASP A 31 -16.49 -5.11 3.06
N ASN A 32 -16.23 -3.96 2.46
CA ASN A 32 -15.62 -2.82 3.14
C ASN A 32 -16.51 -2.22 4.24
N ALA A 33 -17.82 -2.20 4.05
CA ALA A 33 -18.75 -1.67 5.05
C ALA A 33 -18.79 -2.57 6.29
N LYS A 34 -18.85 -3.89 6.09
CA LYS A 34 -18.74 -4.89 7.15
C LYS A 34 -17.41 -4.76 7.90
N TYR A 35 -16.29 -4.59 7.18
CA TYR A 35 -14.98 -4.41 7.80
C TYR A 35 -14.95 -3.19 8.74
N ILE A 36 -15.39 -2.03 8.26
CA ILE A 36 -15.41 -0.79 9.06
C ILE A 36 -16.25 -1.00 10.33
N THR A 37 -17.41 -1.64 10.21
CA THR A 37 -18.30 -1.91 11.34
C THR A 37 -17.65 -2.83 12.37
N LEU A 38 -17.16 -4.01 11.94
CA LEU A 38 -16.53 -4.99 12.82
C LEU A 38 -15.29 -4.41 13.52
N GLN A 39 -14.47 -3.67 12.78
CA GLN A 39 -13.26 -3.05 13.31
C GLN A 39 -13.58 -2.01 14.38
N ALA A 40 -14.59 -1.16 14.15
CA ALA A 40 -15.04 -0.16 15.11
C ALA A 40 -15.66 -0.80 16.37
N GLU A 41 -16.47 -1.84 16.20
CA GLU A 41 -17.05 -2.59 17.32
C GLU A 41 -15.97 -3.22 18.18
N HIS A 42 -14.98 -3.88 17.57
CA HIS A 42 -13.89 -4.53 18.30
C HIS A 42 -13.00 -3.52 19.05
N ILE A 43 -12.78 -2.33 18.49
CA ILE A 43 -12.11 -1.23 19.20
C ILE A 43 -12.92 -0.80 20.44
N LYS A 44 -14.25 -0.65 20.32
CA LYS A 44 -15.13 -0.29 21.46
C LYS A 44 -15.12 -1.36 22.55
N GLU A 45 -15.13 -2.62 22.18
CA GLU A 45 -14.98 -3.73 23.13
C GLU A 45 -13.66 -3.64 23.89
N ARG A 46 -12.55 -3.35 23.21
CA ARG A 46 -11.24 -3.15 23.84
C ARG A 46 -11.24 -1.96 24.80
N ILE A 47 -11.86 -0.84 24.47
CA ILE A 47 -12.00 0.30 25.37
C ILE A 47 -12.72 -0.16 26.67
N GLY A 48 -13.81 -0.91 26.53
CA GLY A 48 -14.56 -1.45 27.67
C GLY A 48 -13.74 -2.40 28.54
N GLN A 49 -12.96 -3.32 27.93
CA GLN A 49 -12.09 -4.26 28.63
C GLN A 49 -11.05 -3.55 29.53
N PHE A 50 -10.56 -2.39 29.10
CA PHE A 50 -9.53 -1.63 29.81
C PHE A 50 -10.06 -0.50 30.70
N GLY A 51 -11.35 -0.56 31.05
CA GLY A 51 -11.93 0.39 32.02
C GLY A 51 -12.22 1.77 31.44
N GLY A 52 -12.37 1.87 30.12
CA GLY A 52 -12.83 3.07 29.42
C GLY A 52 -11.75 3.89 28.72
N LYS A 53 -10.47 3.44 28.68
CA LYS A 53 -9.39 4.14 27.96
C LYS A 53 -8.48 3.17 27.23
N LEU A 54 -8.20 3.47 25.95
CA LEU A 54 -7.36 2.66 25.08
C LEU A 54 -6.35 3.52 24.31
N TYR A 55 -5.06 3.19 24.42
CA TYR A 55 -4.01 3.67 23.53
C TYR A 55 -3.85 2.69 22.37
N LEU A 56 -4.25 3.13 21.18
CA LEU A 56 -4.24 2.32 19.96
C LEU A 56 -3.07 2.74 19.07
N GLU A 57 -2.03 1.90 19.02
CA GLU A 57 -0.95 2.07 18.06
C GLU A 57 -1.48 1.81 16.66
N PHE A 58 -1.38 2.81 15.78
CA PHE A 58 -1.85 2.69 14.42
C PHE A 58 -0.69 2.33 13.49
N GLY A 59 -0.68 1.09 13.03
CA GLY A 59 0.29 0.59 12.06
C GLY A 59 -0.10 0.87 10.62
N GLY A 60 0.91 0.95 9.74
CA GLY A 60 0.73 1.12 8.29
C GLY A 60 0.21 2.49 7.86
N LYS A 61 -0.19 2.58 6.60
CA LYS A 61 -0.73 3.81 6.00
C LYS A 61 -2.18 4.03 6.45
N LEU A 62 -2.45 5.21 7.01
CA LEU A 62 -3.81 5.65 7.36
C LEU A 62 -4.60 6.06 6.12
N PHE A 63 -3.92 6.68 5.17
CA PHE A 63 -4.45 7.17 3.91
C PHE A 63 -3.80 6.38 2.78
N ASP A 64 -4.54 6.21 1.69
CA ASP A 64 -4.04 5.65 0.44
C ASP A 64 -3.46 4.23 0.60
N ASP A 65 -4.18 3.35 1.32
CA ASP A 65 -3.80 1.95 1.45
C ASP A 65 -4.10 1.18 0.15
N TYR A 66 -3.36 1.53 -0.89
CA TYR A 66 -3.52 0.91 -2.21
C TYR A 66 -3.10 -0.55 -2.23
N HIS A 67 -2.23 -0.99 -1.32
CA HIS A 67 -1.88 -2.42 -1.24
C HIS A 67 -3.10 -3.24 -0.83
N ALA A 68 -3.80 -2.83 0.24
CA ALA A 68 -5.00 -3.51 0.70
C ALA A 68 -6.07 -3.57 -0.41
N SER A 69 -6.29 -2.47 -1.15
CA SER A 69 -7.28 -2.45 -2.23
C SER A 69 -6.91 -3.33 -3.42
N ARG A 70 -5.62 -3.62 -3.65
CA ARG A 70 -5.17 -4.52 -4.72
C ARG A 70 -5.28 -6.00 -4.37
N VAL A 71 -5.18 -6.36 -3.09
CA VAL A 71 -5.23 -7.76 -2.63
C VAL A 71 -6.60 -8.17 -2.08
N LEU A 72 -7.43 -7.19 -1.71
CA LEU A 72 -8.79 -7.37 -1.22
C LEU A 72 -9.77 -6.57 -2.09
N PRO A 73 -10.21 -7.08 -3.25
CA PRO A 73 -11.13 -6.39 -4.16
C PRO A 73 -12.42 -5.97 -3.46
N GLY A 74 -12.65 -4.66 -3.36
CA GLY A 74 -13.73 -4.06 -2.57
C GLY A 74 -13.25 -3.29 -1.34
N PHE A 75 -11.99 -3.46 -0.91
CA PHE A 75 -11.38 -2.60 0.12
C PHE A 75 -11.13 -1.21 -0.46
N GLU A 76 -11.64 -0.18 0.20
CA GLU A 76 -11.44 1.21 -0.19
C GLU A 76 -10.18 1.78 0.49
N PRO A 77 -9.28 2.49 -0.25
CA PRO A 77 -8.01 2.98 0.30
C PRO A 77 -8.15 3.89 1.53
N ASP A 78 -9.31 4.53 1.70
CA ASP A 78 -9.65 5.42 2.81
C ASP A 78 -10.39 4.73 3.97
N SER A 79 -10.54 3.40 3.95
CA SER A 79 -11.33 2.64 4.93
C SER A 79 -10.91 2.88 6.37
N LYS A 80 -9.60 2.97 6.62
CA LYS A 80 -9.07 3.21 7.97
C LYS A 80 -9.50 4.56 8.53
N ILE A 81 -9.44 5.60 7.70
CA ILE A 81 -9.84 6.94 8.14
C ILE A 81 -11.35 7.06 8.29
N ARG A 82 -12.12 6.38 7.41
CA ARG A 82 -13.59 6.32 7.54
C ARG A 82 -14.00 5.60 8.82
N MET A 83 -13.30 4.55 9.20
CA MET A 83 -13.49 3.86 10.48
C MET A 83 -13.21 4.82 11.65
N LEU A 84 -12.09 5.55 11.66
CA LEU A 84 -11.80 6.55 12.69
C LEU A 84 -12.84 7.66 12.72
N LYS A 85 -13.33 8.10 11.56
CA LYS A 85 -14.41 9.10 11.48
C LYS A 85 -15.71 8.59 12.10
N SER A 86 -16.02 7.30 12.01
CA SER A 86 -17.20 6.72 12.68
C SER A 86 -17.08 6.71 14.22
N LEU A 87 -15.86 6.89 14.75
CA LEU A 87 -15.54 6.98 16.17
C LEU A 87 -15.15 8.41 16.59
N SER A 88 -15.40 9.43 15.77
CA SER A 88 -14.83 10.78 15.92
C SER A 88 -15.13 11.45 17.26
N GLU A 89 -16.25 11.12 17.91
CA GLU A 89 -16.59 11.66 19.24
C GLU A 89 -15.71 11.06 20.35
N ASP A 90 -15.26 9.82 20.18
CA ASP A 90 -14.48 9.07 21.16
C ASP A 90 -12.97 9.13 20.86
N VAL A 91 -12.55 9.60 19.69
CA VAL A 91 -11.18 9.51 19.18
C VAL A 91 -10.39 10.81 19.39
N GLU A 92 -9.19 10.68 19.93
CA GLU A 92 -8.14 11.68 19.96
C GLU A 92 -6.89 11.13 19.25
N VAL A 93 -6.34 11.89 18.30
CA VAL A 93 -5.14 11.50 17.58
C VAL A 93 -3.92 12.17 18.21
N VAL A 94 -2.88 11.38 18.43
CA VAL A 94 -1.53 11.80 18.81
C VAL A 94 -0.59 11.43 17.67
N ILE A 95 0.21 12.38 17.19
CA ILE A 95 1.16 12.13 16.10
C ILE A 95 2.57 12.06 16.69
N ALA A 96 3.21 10.88 16.58
CA ALA A 96 4.57 10.66 17.04
C ALA A 96 5.58 10.90 15.91
N ILE A 97 6.64 11.66 16.18
CA ILE A 97 7.73 11.88 15.24
C ILE A 97 9.09 11.77 15.94
N ASN A 98 10.05 11.11 15.30
CA ASN A 98 11.38 10.93 15.85
C ASN A 98 12.25 12.18 15.59
N ALA A 99 12.86 12.76 16.63
CA ALA A 99 13.73 13.93 16.54
C ALA A 99 14.92 13.71 15.57
N ASN A 100 15.45 12.49 15.48
CA ASN A 100 16.53 12.18 14.52
C ASN A 100 16.04 12.18 13.06
N HIS A 101 14.75 11.83 12.82
CA HIS A 101 14.17 11.95 11.49
C HIS A 101 13.98 13.40 11.06
N ILE A 102 13.62 14.29 12.01
CA ILE A 102 13.56 15.74 11.76
C ILE A 102 14.97 16.27 11.47
N GLU A 103 15.95 15.91 12.32
CA GLU A 103 17.33 16.39 12.19
C GLU A 103 17.97 15.99 10.85
N SER A 104 17.65 14.80 10.33
CA SER A 104 18.17 14.26 9.06
C SER A 104 17.35 14.64 7.84
N ASP A 105 16.31 15.49 7.96
CA ASP A 105 15.36 15.82 6.89
C ASP A 105 14.83 14.57 6.19
N LYS A 106 14.46 13.54 6.97
CA LYS A 106 14.00 12.28 6.40
C LYS A 106 12.76 12.49 5.56
N VAL A 107 12.84 12.09 4.29
CA VAL A 107 11.77 12.26 3.30
C VAL A 107 10.89 11.02 3.25
N ARG A 108 9.60 11.24 3.11
CA ARG A 108 8.60 10.25 2.78
C ARG A 108 8.64 9.94 1.29
N GLY A 109 9.11 8.73 0.92
CA GLY A 109 9.39 8.38 -0.47
C GLY A 109 8.18 8.43 -1.42
N ASP A 110 6.97 8.20 -0.91
CA ASP A 110 5.72 8.23 -1.70
C ASP A 110 5.18 9.65 -1.93
N LEU A 111 5.53 10.62 -1.08
CA LEU A 111 5.04 12.00 -1.16
C LEU A 111 6.14 13.03 -1.51
N GLY A 112 7.41 12.69 -1.32
CA GLY A 112 8.53 13.58 -1.57
C GLY A 112 8.65 14.76 -0.58
N ILE A 113 7.97 14.69 0.58
CA ILE A 113 8.01 15.69 1.64
C ILE A 113 8.73 15.16 2.88
N THR A 114 9.26 16.05 3.72
CA THR A 114 9.92 15.65 4.96
C THR A 114 8.90 15.15 6.00
N TYR A 115 9.37 14.39 7.00
CA TYR A 115 8.48 13.83 8.03
C TYR A 115 7.82 14.91 8.88
N ASP A 116 8.50 16.00 9.18
CA ASP A 116 7.92 17.13 9.91
C ASP A 116 6.85 17.88 9.09
N GLU A 117 7.06 18.05 7.78
CA GLU A 117 6.02 18.56 6.88
C GLU A 117 4.83 17.61 6.78
N ASP A 118 5.07 16.29 6.78
CA ASP A 118 4.00 15.30 6.78
C ASP A 118 3.18 15.31 8.09
N VAL A 119 3.80 15.60 9.24
CA VAL A 119 3.03 15.83 10.50
C VAL A 119 2.03 16.96 10.31
N LEU A 120 2.44 18.09 9.75
CA LEU A 120 1.55 19.23 9.53
C LEU A 120 0.43 18.88 8.52
N ARG A 121 0.78 18.19 7.44
CA ARG A 121 -0.20 17.69 6.47
C ARG A 121 -1.21 16.73 7.11
N LEU A 122 -0.76 15.80 7.94
CA LEU A 122 -1.65 14.87 8.66
C LEU A 122 -2.60 15.62 9.58
N MET A 123 -2.13 16.65 10.29
CA MET A 123 -2.97 17.49 11.14
C MET A 123 -4.08 18.18 10.33
N ASP A 124 -3.73 18.79 9.20
CA ASP A 124 -4.69 19.45 8.31
C ASP A 124 -5.73 18.47 7.77
N VAL A 125 -5.30 17.28 7.36
CA VAL A 125 -6.20 16.24 6.86
C VAL A 125 -7.16 15.75 7.94
N PHE A 126 -6.68 15.48 9.16
CA PHE A 126 -7.56 15.09 10.28
C PHE A 126 -8.54 16.19 10.63
N ALA A 127 -8.08 17.44 10.71
CA ALA A 127 -8.95 18.59 10.99
C ALA A 127 -10.03 18.76 9.91
N GLY A 128 -9.67 18.62 8.63
CA GLY A 128 -10.64 18.66 7.52
C GLY A 128 -11.68 17.55 7.55
N MET A 129 -11.41 16.45 8.24
CA MET A 129 -12.34 15.32 8.44
C MET A 129 -13.13 15.42 9.75
N GLY A 130 -12.87 16.42 10.59
CA GLY A 130 -13.49 16.58 11.91
C GLY A 130 -12.96 15.62 12.97
N ILE A 131 -11.75 15.07 12.78
CA ILE A 131 -11.08 14.22 13.77
C ILE A 131 -10.17 15.09 14.63
N TYR A 132 -10.30 15.00 15.94
CA TYR A 132 -9.54 15.81 16.88
C TYR A 132 -8.09 15.32 16.97
N VAL A 133 -7.13 16.21 16.74
CA VAL A 133 -5.69 15.99 16.98
C VAL A 133 -5.34 16.67 18.29
N GLY A 134 -5.01 15.88 19.32
CA GLY A 134 -4.73 16.39 20.66
C GLY A 134 -3.32 16.98 20.76
N SER A 135 -2.32 16.27 20.24
CA SER A 135 -0.92 16.68 20.40
C SER A 135 0.03 16.00 19.42
N VAL A 136 1.27 16.52 19.38
CA VAL A 136 2.42 15.91 18.71
C VAL A 136 3.44 15.46 19.76
N VAL A 137 3.99 14.25 19.61
CA VAL A 137 5.07 13.75 20.47
C VAL A 137 6.36 13.67 19.70
N ILE A 138 7.37 14.44 20.13
CA ILE A 138 8.72 14.39 19.58
C ILE A 138 9.52 13.36 20.37
N THR A 139 9.70 12.18 19.80
CA THR A 139 10.41 11.06 20.42
C THR A 139 11.90 11.11 20.18
N HIS A 140 12.70 10.39 20.99
CA HIS A 140 14.18 10.39 20.92
C HIS A 140 14.79 11.78 20.99
N TYR A 141 14.12 12.70 21.70
CA TYR A 141 14.59 14.07 21.85
C TYR A 141 15.82 14.15 22.76
N ALA A 142 16.89 14.70 22.23
CA ALA A 142 18.16 14.91 22.93
C ALA A 142 18.72 16.34 22.69
N GLY A 143 17.84 17.28 22.34
CA GLY A 143 18.23 18.67 22.06
C GLY A 143 18.66 18.92 20.61
N GLN A 144 18.23 18.14 19.66
CA GLN A 144 18.53 18.32 18.23
C GLN A 144 17.97 19.68 17.75
N PRO A 145 18.80 20.54 17.10
CA PRO A 145 18.42 21.92 16.73
C PRO A 145 17.19 22.01 15.82
N LYS A 146 17.07 21.13 14.81
CA LYS A 146 15.89 21.13 13.92
C LYS A 146 14.63 20.64 14.63
N ALA A 147 14.76 19.67 15.54
CA ALA A 147 13.63 19.22 16.34
C ALA A 147 13.13 20.32 17.28
N GLU A 148 14.03 21.13 17.88
CA GLU A 148 13.63 22.28 18.68
C GLU A 148 12.98 23.38 17.82
N ALA A 149 13.51 23.66 16.63
CA ALA A 149 12.88 24.58 15.69
C ALA A 149 11.47 24.12 15.27
N PHE A 150 11.29 22.82 15.05
CA PHE A 150 9.99 22.24 14.74
C PHE A 150 9.03 22.37 15.93
N ARG A 151 9.49 22.13 17.15
CA ARG A 151 8.71 22.34 18.37
C ARG A 151 8.22 23.80 18.48
N CYS A 152 9.12 24.78 18.29
CA CYS A 152 8.75 26.20 18.27
C CYS A 152 7.71 26.51 17.15
N ARG A 153 7.81 25.83 16.00
CA ARG A 153 6.83 25.97 14.92
C ARG A 153 5.46 25.44 15.35
N LEU A 154 5.39 24.26 15.99
CA LEU A 154 4.15 23.72 16.55
C LEU A 154 3.52 24.67 17.57
N ASP A 155 4.32 25.21 18.50
CA ASP A 155 3.87 26.18 19.49
C ASP A 155 3.29 27.44 18.82
N SER A 156 3.92 27.94 17.76
CA SER A 156 3.43 29.10 16.99
C SER A 156 2.10 28.85 16.28
N LEU A 157 1.81 27.57 15.96
CA LEU A 157 0.55 27.12 15.38
C LEU A 157 -0.51 26.78 16.45
N GLY A 158 -0.17 26.93 17.74
CA GLY A 158 -1.07 26.59 18.86
C GLY A 158 -1.24 25.08 19.06
N VAL A 159 -0.30 24.28 18.59
CA VAL A 159 -0.29 22.81 18.71
C VAL A 159 0.50 22.40 19.94
N THR A 160 -0.14 21.67 20.84
CA THR A 160 0.53 21.11 22.01
C THR A 160 1.54 20.05 21.58
N SER A 161 2.79 20.18 22.06
CA SER A 161 3.83 19.18 21.82
C SER A 161 4.41 18.66 23.12
N TYR A 162 4.83 17.39 23.13
CA TYR A 162 5.44 16.69 24.26
C TYR A 162 6.76 16.06 23.84
N LEU A 163 7.71 15.96 24.80
CA LEU A 163 9.02 15.40 24.57
C LEU A 163 9.16 14.02 25.24
N HIS A 164 9.59 13.04 24.44
CA HIS A 164 9.99 11.72 24.90
C HIS A 164 11.48 11.50 24.62
N TYR A 165 12.20 11.02 25.61
CA TYR A 165 13.65 10.96 25.60
C TYR A 165 14.18 9.56 25.24
N PRO A 166 15.43 9.45 24.76
CA PRO A 166 16.09 8.15 24.65
C PRO A 166 16.23 7.48 26.01
N ILE A 167 15.85 6.20 26.10
CA ILE A 167 15.96 5.42 27.32
C ILE A 167 17.11 4.43 27.16
N ALA A 168 18.08 4.46 28.06
CA ALA A 168 19.22 3.56 28.03
C ALA A 168 18.77 2.10 28.22
N GLY A 169 19.39 1.18 27.47
CA GLY A 169 19.05 -0.24 27.53
C GLY A 169 17.75 -0.65 26.84
N TYR A 170 17.02 0.30 26.19
CA TYR A 170 15.82 -0.03 25.41
C TYR A 170 16.15 -0.97 24.23
N PRO A 171 15.39 -2.04 23.97
CA PRO A 171 14.17 -2.47 24.66
C PRO A 171 14.39 -3.56 25.74
N HIS A 172 15.62 -3.88 26.15
CA HIS A 172 15.95 -5.07 26.93
C HIS A 172 16.02 -4.85 28.45
N ASP A 173 16.40 -3.68 28.91
CA ASP A 173 16.47 -3.35 30.35
C ASP A 173 15.11 -2.89 30.87
N ILE A 174 14.20 -3.86 31.06
CA ILE A 174 12.80 -3.61 31.41
C ILE A 174 12.68 -2.88 32.74
N ASP A 175 13.51 -3.21 33.74
CA ASP A 175 13.45 -2.58 35.05
C ASP A 175 13.81 -1.11 35.00
N HIS A 176 14.79 -0.74 34.18
CA HIS A 176 15.13 0.66 33.94
C HIS A 176 14.08 1.36 33.06
N ILE A 177 13.61 0.72 31.99
CA ILE A 177 12.63 1.31 31.06
C ILE A 177 11.33 1.63 31.79
N VAL A 178 10.81 0.69 32.61
CA VAL A 178 9.55 0.84 33.36
C VAL A 178 9.85 1.40 34.76
N SER A 179 10.51 2.55 34.81
CA SER A 179 10.88 3.25 36.04
C SER A 179 10.68 4.75 35.90
N ASP A 180 10.85 5.49 37.00
CA ASP A 180 10.81 6.96 36.99
C ASP A 180 11.98 7.54 36.19
N GLU A 181 13.11 6.82 36.05
CA GLU A 181 14.28 7.20 35.24
C GLU A 181 14.14 6.82 33.76
N GLY A 182 13.23 5.91 33.43
CA GLY A 182 12.88 5.51 32.07
C GLY A 182 11.63 6.23 31.57
N TYR A 183 10.50 5.52 31.51
CA TYR A 183 9.22 6.10 31.06
C TYR A 183 8.78 7.29 31.91
N GLY A 184 9.14 7.36 33.18
CA GLY A 184 8.81 8.45 34.07
C GLY A 184 9.44 9.79 33.68
N LYS A 185 10.55 9.81 32.91
CA LYS A 185 11.16 11.04 32.36
C LYS A 185 10.41 11.61 31.18
N ASN A 186 9.67 10.78 30.45
CA ASN A 186 8.86 11.24 29.33
C ASN A 186 7.74 12.13 29.84
N GLU A 187 7.45 13.18 29.11
CA GLU A 187 6.32 14.06 29.43
C GLU A 187 4.99 13.29 29.31
N TYR A 188 4.11 13.47 30.29
CA TYR A 188 2.77 12.90 30.26
C TYR A 188 1.90 13.66 29.25
N LEU A 189 1.29 12.93 28.32
CA LEU A 189 0.34 13.50 27.37
C LEU A 189 -1.03 13.65 28.07
N GLU A 190 -1.49 14.86 28.19
CA GLU A 190 -2.87 15.12 28.65
C GLU A 190 -3.84 14.77 27.53
N THR A 191 -4.63 13.73 27.74
CA THR A 191 -5.61 13.23 26.77
C THR A 191 -7.01 13.28 27.34
N SER A 192 -7.97 13.64 26.48
CA SER A 192 -9.35 13.95 26.89
C SER A 192 -10.37 12.89 26.48
N ARG A 193 -9.99 11.95 25.59
CA ARG A 193 -10.94 11.00 24.99
C ARG A 193 -10.60 9.55 25.34
N PRO A 194 -11.60 8.65 25.28
CA PRO A 194 -11.42 7.24 25.64
C PRO A 194 -10.53 6.47 24.65
N LEU A 195 -10.50 6.86 23.36
CA LEU A 195 -9.66 6.26 22.34
C LEU A 195 -8.55 7.23 21.94
N VAL A 196 -7.32 6.91 22.30
CA VAL A 196 -6.12 7.67 21.90
C VAL A 196 -5.40 6.91 20.81
N VAL A 197 -5.49 7.41 19.58
CA VAL A 197 -4.84 6.82 18.40
C VAL A 197 -3.45 7.42 18.24
N VAL A 198 -2.41 6.60 18.37
CA VAL A 198 -1.03 7.03 18.18
C VAL A 198 -0.57 6.65 16.76
N THR A 199 -0.41 7.66 15.91
CA THR A 199 0.04 7.51 14.51
C THR A 199 1.35 8.24 14.26
N ALA A 200 1.91 8.13 13.04
CA ALA A 200 3.18 8.74 12.68
C ALA A 200 3.35 8.86 11.16
N PRO A 201 4.24 9.75 10.68
CA PRO A 201 4.62 9.86 9.27
C PRO A 201 5.21 8.57 8.68
N GLY A 202 5.85 7.74 9.51
CA GLY A 202 6.46 6.51 9.05
C GLY A 202 7.06 5.63 10.17
N PRO A 203 7.75 4.54 9.82
CA PRO A 203 8.35 3.62 10.77
C PRO A 203 9.46 4.27 11.60
N GLY A 204 9.72 3.73 12.79
CA GLY A 204 10.76 4.21 13.71
C GLY A 204 10.44 5.53 14.41
N SER A 205 9.17 5.98 14.40
CA SER A 205 8.73 7.21 15.05
C SER A 205 8.43 7.05 16.55
N GLY A 206 8.54 5.84 17.13
CA GLY A 206 8.36 5.60 18.55
C GLY A 206 6.92 5.45 19.03
N LYS A 207 5.97 5.08 18.16
CA LYS A 207 4.54 4.91 18.51
C LYS A 207 4.30 3.96 19.70
N MET A 208 4.87 2.74 19.62
CA MET A 208 4.73 1.73 20.70
C MET A 208 5.27 2.26 22.03
N ALA A 209 6.48 2.82 22.04
CA ALA A 209 7.10 3.39 23.23
C ALA A 209 6.27 4.55 23.82
N THR A 210 5.64 5.36 22.95
CA THR A 210 4.72 6.41 23.38
C THR A 210 3.50 5.84 24.08
N CYS A 211 2.86 4.80 23.53
CA CYS A 211 1.71 4.13 24.13
C CYS A 211 2.08 3.53 25.51
N LEU A 212 3.21 2.81 25.60
CA LEU A 212 3.65 2.18 26.84
C LEU A 212 4.05 3.19 27.90
N SER A 213 4.73 4.27 27.51
CA SER A 213 5.03 5.40 28.40
C SER A 213 3.76 6.02 28.99
N GLN A 214 2.73 6.19 28.15
CA GLN A 214 1.45 6.68 28.62
C GLN A 214 0.78 5.70 29.60
N LEU A 215 0.79 4.39 29.32
CA LEU A 215 0.29 3.40 30.26
C LEU A 215 1.01 3.45 31.61
N TYR A 216 2.33 3.67 31.60
CA TYR A 216 3.10 3.86 32.82
C TYR A 216 2.60 5.07 33.62
N HIS A 217 2.42 6.20 32.98
CA HIS A 217 1.93 7.43 33.61
C HIS A 217 0.48 7.32 34.08
N GLU A 218 -0.40 6.69 33.30
CA GLU A 218 -1.81 6.43 33.68
C GLU A 218 -1.87 5.53 34.92
N ASN A 219 -1.11 4.44 34.94
CA ASN A 219 -1.03 3.52 36.09
C ASN A 219 -0.57 4.26 37.36
N LYS A 220 0.49 5.09 37.28
CA LYS A 220 0.96 5.94 38.37
C LYS A 220 -0.12 6.91 38.91
N ARG A 221 -1.06 7.29 38.06
CA ARG A 221 -2.18 8.17 38.41
C ARG A 221 -3.45 7.40 38.86
N GLY A 222 -3.38 6.07 38.87
CA GLY A 222 -4.51 5.21 39.22
C GLY A 222 -5.59 5.15 38.13
N ILE A 223 -5.26 5.58 36.90
CA ILE A 223 -6.16 5.53 35.75
C ILE A 223 -5.97 4.19 35.04
N LYS A 224 -7.06 3.47 34.82
CA LYS A 224 -7.05 2.23 34.04
C LYS A 224 -7.02 2.57 32.56
N ALA A 225 -6.05 2.04 31.84
CA ALA A 225 -5.92 2.19 30.41
C ALA A 225 -5.32 0.94 29.79
N GLY A 226 -5.63 0.65 28.52
CA GLY A 226 -5.08 -0.45 27.76
C GLY A 226 -4.24 0.01 26.57
N TYR A 227 -3.52 -0.96 26.01
CA TYR A 227 -2.77 -0.81 24.75
C TYR A 227 -3.31 -1.82 23.76
N ALA A 228 -3.45 -1.45 22.50
CA ALA A 228 -3.69 -2.37 21.41
C ALA A 228 -2.97 -1.88 20.13
N LYS A 229 -2.77 -2.79 19.17
CA LYS A 229 -2.15 -2.49 17.89
C LYS A 229 -3.19 -2.66 16.78
N TYR A 230 -3.40 -1.61 16.00
CA TYR A 230 -4.25 -1.69 14.82
C TYR A 230 -3.47 -2.28 13.66
N GLU A 231 -4.02 -3.32 13.05
CA GLU A 231 -3.41 -4.02 11.92
C GLU A 231 -4.45 -4.34 10.84
N THR A 232 -3.98 -4.44 9.60
CA THR A 232 -4.76 -4.97 8.48
C THR A 232 -4.12 -6.26 7.98
N PHE A 233 -2.79 -6.31 7.97
CA PHE A 233 -1.98 -7.45 7.57
C PHE A 233 -0.92 -7.77 8.64
N PRO A 234 -0.48 -9.04 8.73
CA PRO A 234 -1.09 -10.19 8.06
C PRO A 234 -2.51 -10.43 8.55
N ILE A 235 -3.34 -11.06 7.71
CA ILE A 235 -4.67 -11.47 8.15
C ILE A 235 -4.51 -12.75 8.98
N TRP A 236 -4.63 -12.60 10.30
CA TRP A 236 -4.24 -13.60 11.28
C TRP A 236 -5.01 -14.93 11.19
N ASN A 237 -6.28 -14.88 10.76
CA ASN A 237 -7.17 -16.05 10.64
C ASN A 237 -7.15 -16.70 9.25
N LEU A 238 -6.25 -16.28 8.35
CA LEU A 238 -5.97 -16.98 7.09
C LEU A 238 -4.72 -17.86 7.23
N PRO A 239 -4.61 -18.96 6.46
CA PRO A 239 -3.40 -19.79 6.44
C PRO A 239 -2.14 -19.00 6.07
N LEU A 240 -0.98 -19.40 6.59
CA LEU A 240 0.31 -18.79 6.28
C LEU A 240 0.61 -18.74 4.77
N SER A 241 0.24 -19.80 4.04
CA SER A 241 0.42 -19.88 2.59
C SER A 241 -0.71 -19.23 1.79
N HIS A 242 -1.64 -18.55 2.45
CA HIS A 242 -2.73 -17.89 1.73
C HIS A 242 -2.19 -16.74 0.88
N PRO A 243 -2.57 -16.62 -0.42
CA PRO A 243 -2.03 -15.59 -1.31
C PRO A 243 -2.13 -14.17 -0.77
N VAL A 244 -3.17 -13.83 -0.03
CA VAL A 244 -3.34 -12.51 0.61
C VAL A 244 -2.19 -12.20 1.58
N ASN A 245 -1.83 -13.14 2.46
CA ASN A 245 -0.71 -12.96 3.39
C ASN A 245 0.64 -12.98 2.67
N VAL A 246 0.80 -13.87 1.67
CA VAL A 246 2.01 -13.92 0.85
C VAL A 246 2.22 -12.65 0.02
N ALA A 247 1.15 -12.03 -0.49
CA ALA A 247 1.24 -10.77 -1.23
C ALA A 247 1.69 -9.61 -0.33
N TYR A 248 1.33 -9.62 0.95
CA TYR A 248 1.83 -8.63 1.90
C TYR A 248 3.32 -8.86 2.21
N GLU A 249 3.75 -10.10 2.41
CA GLU A 249 5.17 -10.48 2.59
C GLU A 249 6.01 -10.07 1.36
N ALA A 250 5.47 -10.22 0.14
CA ALA A 250 6.10 -9.72 -1.07
C ALA A 250 6.16 -8.18 -1.14
N ALA A 251 5.19 -7.48 -0.55
CA ALA A 251 5.17 -6.02 -0.50
C ALA A 251 6.13 -5.41 0.53
N THR A 252 6.63 -6.22 1.46
CA THR A 252 7.55 -5.84 2.54
C THR A 252 8.87 -6.63 2.47
N ALA A 253 9.19 -7.17 1.29
CA ALA A 253 10.36 -8.00 1.08
C ALA A 253 11.68 -7.26 1.35
N ASP A 254 11.71 -5.94 1.15
CA ASP A 254 12.81 -5.03 1.45
C ASP A 254 13.02 -4.77 2.97
N LEU A 255 12.03 -5.11 3.79
CA LEU A 255 12.05 -4.85 5.24
C LEU A 255 12.37 -6.10 6.07
N ASP A 256 12.59 -7.25 5.44
CA ASP A 256 12.75 -8.56 6.11
C ASP A 256 11.58 -8.91 7.04
N ASP A 257 10.37 -8.42 6.71
CA ASP A 257 9.14 -8.81 7.38
C ASP A 257 8.65 -10.15 6.83
N ASP A 258 8.70 -11.18 7.68
CA ASP A 258 8.23 -12.51 7.35
C ASP A 258 6.97 -12.84 8.16
N ASN A 259 5.99 -13.43 7.48
CA ASN A 259 4.85 -14.00 8.16
C ASN A 259 5.21 -15.35 8.75
N ILE A 260 4.89 -15.53 10.01
CA ILE A 260 5.12 -16.80 10.75
C ILE A 260 3.86 -17.22 11.50
N ILE A 261 3.79 -18.48 11.87
CA ILE A 261 2.80 -18.95 12.83
C ILE A 261 3.14 -18.33 14.19
N ASP A 262 2.15 -17.74 14.86
CA ASP A 262 2.29 -17.21 16.21
C ASP A 262 2.39 -18.36 17.22
N PRO A 263 3.59 -18.65 17.76
CA PRO A 263 3.78 -19.78 18.68
C PRO A 263 3.13 -19.52 20.05
N PHE A 264 3.00 -18.27 20.45
CA PHE A 264 2.37 -17.90 21.74
C PHE A 264 0.86 -18.09 21.68
N HIS A 265 0.23 -17.77 20.54
CA HIS A 265 -1.20 -17.99 20.35
C HIS A 265 -1.53 -19.48 20.28
N LEU A 266 -0.70 -20.24 19.56
CA LEU A 266 -0.84 -21.69 19.49
C LEU A 266 -0.69 -22.35 20.87
N ASP A 267 0.27 -21.92 21.66
CA ASP A 267 0.49 -22.45 23.03
C ASP A 267 -0.66 -22.08 23.98
N ALA A 268 -1.16 -20.84 23.91
CA ALA A 268 -2.19 -20.36 24.82
C ALA A 268 -3.59 -20.90 24.50
N TYR A 269 -3.93 -21.10 23.22
CA TYR A 269 -5.30 -21.37 22.78
C TYR A 269 -5.44 -22.64 21.92
N GLY A 270 -4.35 -23.25 21.46
CA GLY A 270 -4.39 -24.37 20.52
C GLY A 270 -4.81 -23.99 19.10
N GLU A 271 -4.87 -22.69 18.80
CA GLU A 271 -5.29 -22.14 17.50
C GLU A 271 -4.09 -21.63 16.70
N THR A 272 -4.09 -21.94 15.39
CA THR A 272 -3.03 -21.48 14.49
C THR A 272 -3.41 -20.12 13.92
N THR A 273 -2.59 -19.11 14.19
CA THR A 273 -2.72 -17.75 13.66
C THR A 273 -1.43 -17.31 13.01
N VAL A 274 -1.52 -16.32 12.12
CA VAL A 274 -0.38 -15.76 11.40
C VAL A 274 -0.07 -14.36 11.95
N ASN A 275 1.21 -14.10 12.20
CA ASN A 275 1.67 -12.81 12.67
C ASN A 275 3.04 -12.49 12.05
N TYR A 276 3.57 -11.28 12.26
CA TYR A 276 4.93 -10.92 11.85
C TYR A 276 5.97 -11.55 12.75
N ASN A 277 7.10 -11.93 12.16
CA ASN A 277 8.30 -12.34 12.91
C ASN A 277 8.68 -11.29 13.96
N ARG A 278 8.74 -10.01 13.61
CA ARG A 278 9.10 -8.92 14.52
C ARG A 278 8.15 -8.75 15.71
N ASP A 279 6.85 -8.92 15.49
CA ASP A 279 5.86 -8.82 16.57
C ASP A 279 5.96 -10.03 17.51
N VAL A 280 6.22 -11.22 16.96
CA VAL A 280 6.46 -12.42 17.73
C VAL A 280 7.75 -12.32 18.55
N GLU A 281 8.83 -11.83 17.96
CA GLU A 281 10.12 -11.65 18.62
C GLU A 281 10.08 -10.65 19.77
N ILE A 282 9.38 -9.52 19.61
CA ILE A 282 9.28 -8.48 20.64
C ILE A 282 8.24 -8.79 21.71
N PHE A 283 7.32 -9.72 21.47
CA PHE A 283 6.21 -9.99 22.38
C PHE A 283 6.63 -10.33 23.81
N PRO A 284 7.65 -11.18 24.08
CA PRO A 284 8.08 -11.46 25.46
C PRO A 284 8.51 -10.20 26.22
N VAL A 285 9.20 -9.29 25.54
CA VAL A 285 9.64 -8.01 26.12
C VAL A 285 8.43 -7.13 26.41
N LEU A 286 7.51 -7.01 25.46
CA LEU A 286 6.29 -6.21 25.60
C LEU A 286 5.39 -6.76 26.70
N LYS A 287 5.22 -8.08 26.78
CA LYS A 287 4.48 -8.75 27.86
C LYS A 287 5.06 -8.42 29.22
N ALA A 288 6.39 -8.52 29.38
CA ALA A 288 7.07 -8.21 30.62
C ALA A 288 6.97 -6.71 31.00
N MET A 289 7.01 -5.80 30.01
CA MET A 289 6.74 -4.37 30.26
C MET A 289 5.32 -4.14 30.76
N LEU A 290 4.31 -4.76 30.13
CA LEU A 290 2.91 -4.66 30.56
C LEU A 290 2.71 -5.23 31.98
N GLU A 291 3.31 -6.39 32.27
CA GLU A 291 3.30 -6.99 33.63
C GLU A 291 3.93 -6.05 34.65
N ARG A 292 5.04 -5.39 34.29
CA ARG A 292 5.71 -4.44 35.19
C ARG A 292 4.89 -3.17 35.41
N ILE A 293 4.17 -2.69 34.39
CA ILE A 293 3.31 -1.49 34.48
C ILE A 293 2.04 -1.79 35.27
N GLN A 294 1.34 -2.90 34.94
CA GLN A 294 -0.04 -3.16 35.37
C GLN A 294 -0.17 -4.31 36.39
N GLY A 295 0.93 -4.99 36.69
CA GLY A 295 0.95 -6.18 37.58
C GLY A 295 0.64 -7.48 36.84
N VAL A 296 -0.04 -7.45 35.71
CA VAL A 296 -0.38 -8.59 34.85
C VAL A 296 -0.45 -8.17 33.42
N SER A 297 0.00 -9.00 32.48
CA SER A 297 -0.25 -8.75 31.07
C SER A 297 -1.67 -9.17 30.70
N PRO A 298 -2.44 -8.32 30.00
CA PRO A 298 -3.75 -8.69 29.50
C PRO A 298 -3.68 -9.62 28.28
N TYR A 299 -2.47 -9.88 27.73
CA TYR A 299 -2.22 -10.61 26.50
C TYR A 299 -1.40 -11.86 26.72
N ASN A 300 -1.78 -12.93 26.04
CA ASN A 300 -1.03 -14.18 25.98
C ASN A 300 -0.22 -14.33 24.70
N SER A 301 -0.56 -13.56 23.66
CA SER A 301 0.10 -13.60 22.34
C SER A 301 0.15 -12.23 21.67
N PRO A 302 1.03 -12.00 20.68
CA PRO A 302 0.99 -10.80 19.85
C PRO A 302 -0.32 -10.69 19.07
N THR A 303 -0.94 -11.80 18.67
CA THR A 303 -2.26 -11.80 17.99
C THR A 303 -3.36 -11.23 18.90
N ASP A 304 -3.32 -11.49 20.23
CA ASP A 304 -4.27 -10.91 21.18
C ASP A 304 -4.20 -9.39 21.26
N MET A 305 -3.01 -8.81 21.05
CA MET A 305 -2.82 -7.35 21.06
C MET A 305 -3.41 -6.69 19.83
N GLY A 306 -3.49 -7.42 18.74
CA GLY A 306 -3.95 -6.93 17.47
C GLY A 306 -5.45 -6.63 17.44
N VAL A 307 -5.82 -5.56 16.76
CA VAL A 307 -7.20 -5.28 16.34
C VAL A 307 -7.24 -5.41 14.83
N ASN A 308 -7.66 -6.58 14.33
CA ASN A 308 -7.67 -6.91 12.91
C ASN A 308 -8.88 -7.79 12.57
N MET A 309 -9.88 -7.19 11.95
CA MET A 309 -11.13 -7.86 11.56
C MET A 309 -11.20 -8.10 10.05
N ALA A 310 -10.10 -7.89 9.30
CA ALA A 310 -10.09 -7.97 7.84
C ALA A 310 -10.52 -9.35 7.32
N GLY A 311 -10.03 -10.43 7.93
CA GLY A 311 -10.37 -11.79 7.48
C GLY A 311 -11.87 -12.13 7.58
N PHE A 312 -12.60 -11.49 8.51
CA PHE A 312 -14.05 -11.69 8.68
C PHE A 312 -14.90 -10.93 7.66
N ALA A 313 -14.28 -10.01 6.91
CA ALA A 313 -14.94 -9.22 5.87
C ALA A 313 -14.68 -9.76 4.45
N ILE A 314 -13.92 -10.83 4.30
CA ILE A 314 -13.78 -11.53 3.02
C ILE A 314 -15.10 -12.24 2.71
N VAL A 315 -15.65 -11.99 1.54
CA VAL A 315 -16.95 -12.55 1.05
C VAL A 315 -16.78 -13.44 -0.17
N ASP A 316 -15.69 -13.27 -0.92
CA ASP A 316 -15.27 -14.16 -2.02
C ASP A 316 -13.75 -14.39 -1.92
N ASP A 317 -13.38 -15.55 -1.36
CA ASP A 317 -11.97 -15.91 -1.15
C ASP A 317 -11.23 -16.16 -2.47
N ASP A 318 -11.89 -16.74 -3.46
CA ASP A 318 -11.29 -17.02 -4.78
C ASP A 318 -10.90 -15.69 -5.47
N GLU A 319 -11.71 -14.63 -5.35
CA GLU A 319 -11.42 -13.32 -5.90
C GLU A 319 -10.24 -12.65 -5.18
N CYS A 320 -10.19 -12.77 -3.85
CA CYS A 320 -9.04 -12.26 -3.06
C CYS A 320 -7.74 -13.01 -3.39
N ARG A 321 -7.81 -14.33 -3.63
CA ARG A 321 -6.65 -15.14 -4.07
C ARG A 321 -6.16 -14.73 -5.44
N ASP A 322 -7.05 -14.60 -6.41
CA ASP A 322 -6.68 -14.16 -7.77
C ASP A 322 -6.03 -12.78 -7.77
N ALA A 323 -6.61 -11.80 -7.05
CA ALA A 323 -6.07 -10.46 -6.93
C ALA A 323 -4.69 -10.45 -6.26
N SER A 324 -4.51 -11.25 -5.21
CA SER A 324 -3.25 -11.37 -4.48
C SER A 324 -2.16 -12.03 -5.32
N CYS A 325 -2.48 -13.08 -6.08
CA CYS A 325 -1.53 -13.70 -7.02
C CYS A 325 -1.04 -12.70 -8.07
N ARG A 326 -1.94 -11.86 -8.58
CA ARG A 326 -1.56 -10.77 -9.51
C ARG A 326 -0.66 -9.74 -8.84
N GLU A 327 -0.93 -9.37 -7.58
CA GLU A 327 -0.08 -8.41 -6.84
C GLU A 327 1.31 -8.97 -6.58
N ILE A 328 1.45 -10.26 -6.21
CA ILE A 328 2.77 -10.90 -6.04
C ILE A 328 3.58 -10.81 -7.34
N VAL A 329 2.96 -11.10 -8.49
CA VAL A 329 3.63 -11.02 -9.80
C VAL A 329 3.98 -9.57 -10.17
N ARG A 330 3.12 -8.59 -9.85
CA ARG A 330 3.47 -7.16 -10.03
C ARG A 330 4.69 -6.77 -9.20
N ARG A 331 4.78 -7.23 -7.94
CA ARG A 331 5.94 -7.00 -7.07
C ARG A 331 7.21 -7.63 -7.63
N TYR A 332 7.10 -8.85 -8.14
CA TYR A 332 8.20 -9.51 -8.84
C TYR A 332 8.75 -8.64 -9.98
N PHE A 333 7.89 -8.14 -10.87
CA PHE A 333 8.35 -7.30 -11.98
C PHE A 333 8.92 -5.96 -11.52
N HIS A 334 8.36 -5.32 -10.49
CA HIS A 334 8.93 -4.09 -9.93
C HIS A 334 10.32 -4.33 -9.36
N SER A 335 10.51 -5.37 -8.54
CA SER A 335 11.83 -5.69 -7.99
C SER A 335 12.82 -6.09 -9.09
N ALA A 336 12.40 -6.85 -10.11
CA ALA A 336 13.24 -7.21 -11.25
C ALA A 336 13.64 -5.98 -12.08
N GLU A 337 12.74 -5.01 -12.27
CA GLU A 337 13.02 -3.74 -12.91
C GLU A 337 14.01 -2.90 -12.10
N ASP A 338 13.81 -2.79 -10.79
CA ASP A 338 14.70 -2.06 -9.87
C ASP A 338 16.10 -2.67 -9.86
N CYS A 339 16.23 -3.99 -9.82
CA CYS A 339 17.50 -4.69 -9.99
C CYS A 339 18.16 -4.34 -11.33
N LYS A 340 17.37 -4.27 -12.41
CA LYS A 340 17.90 -3.94 -13.75
C LYS A 340 18.36 -2.50 -13.87
N ARG A 341 17.66 -1.55 -13.19
CA ARG A 341 17.99 -0.13 -13.20
C ARG A 341 19.18 0.20 -12.30
N SER A 342 19.20 -0.34 -11.08
CA SER A 342 20.17 0.01 -10.03
C SER A 342 21.38 -0.93 -9.94
N GLY A 343 21.25 -2.18 -10.40
CA GLY A 343 22.22 -3.23 -10.16
C GLY A 343 22.25 -3.75 -8.72
N ALA A 344 21.20 -3.45 -7.93
CA ALA A 344 21.04 -3.86 -6.53
C ALA A 344 19.64 -4.43 -6.31
N GLY A 345 19.39 -5.08 -5.15
CA GLY A 345 18.05 -5.62 -4.81
C GLY A 345 17.88 -7.11 -5.16
N GLU A 346 18.93 -7.83 -5.49
CA GLU A 346 18.85 -9.26 -5.85
C GLU A 346 18.26 -10.13 -4.73
N GLN A 347 18.49 -9.76 -3.46
CA GLN A 347 17.95 -10.51 -2.31
C GLN A 347 16.43 -10.38 -2.23
N GLU A 348 15.90 -9.16 -2.41
CA GLU A 348 14.47 -8.89 -2.46
C GLU A 348 13.80 -9.65 -3.61
N LEU A 349 14.37 -9.56 -4.82
CA LEU A 349 13.88 -10.29 -5.99
C LEU A 349 13.84 -11.80 -5.74
N HIS A 350 14.93 -12.37 -5.20
CA HIS A 350 14.98 -13.80 -4.87
C HIS A 350 13.93 -14.19 -3.81
N LYS A 351 13.72 -13.36 -2.79
CA LYS A 351 12.65 -13.57 -1.80
C LYS A 351 11.27 -13.63 -2.46
N ILE A 352 10.98 -12.71 -3.38
CA ILE A 352 9.69 -12.71 -4.11
C ILE A 352 9.54 -13.95 -5.00
N GLU A 353 10.60 -14.41 -5.65
CA GLU A 353 10.59 -15.66 -6.43
C GLU A 353 10.27 -16.90 -5.56
N LEU A 354 10.82 -16.96 -4.33
CA LEU A 354 10.48 -17.99 -3.37
C LEU A 354 9.01 -17.92 -2.95
N LEU A 355 8.48 -16.72 -2.76
CA LEU A 355 7.07 -16.51 -2.43
C LEU A 355 6.15 -16.94 -3.58
N MET A 356 6.49 -16.63 -4.83
CA MET A 356 5.77 -17.12 -6.01
C MET A 356 5.75 -18.65 -6.05
N SER A 357 6.89 -19.28 -5.76
CA SER A 357 7.01 -20.75 -5.70
C SER A 357 6.18 -21.33 -4.57
N ARG A 358 6.11 -20.69 -3.40
CA ARG A 358 5.28 -21.09 -2.24
C ARG A 358 3.80 -21.13 -2.59
N VAL A 359 3.32 -20.18 -3.38
CA VAL A 359 1.91 -20.09 -3.82
C VAL A 359 1.65 -20.94 -5.08
N GLY A 360 2.71 -21.38 -5.78
CA GLY A 360 2.60 -22.17 -7.01
C GLY A 360 2.16 -21.35 -8.23
N ILE A 361 2.60 -20.08 -8.33
CA ILE A 361 2.26 -19.19 -9.44
C ILE A 361 3.47 -18.87 -10.31
N SER A 362 3.21 -18.49 -11.56
CA SER A 362 4.19 -17.95 -12.50
C SER A 362 3.81 -16.55 -12.96
N ALA A 363 4.70 -15.90 -13.69
CA ALA A 363 4.42 -14.59 -14.28
C ALA A 363 3.23 -14.56 -15.25
N ASP A 364 2.78 -15.73 -15.74
CA ASP A 364 1.65 -15.86 -16.65
C ASP A 364 0.27 -15.69 -15.97
N VAL A 365 0.25 -15.45 -14.67
CA VAL A 365 -0.96 -15.01 -13.94
C VAL A 365 -1.50 -13.68 -14.51
N LEU A 366 -0.64 -12.84 -15.10
CA LEU A 366 -1.04 -11.60 -15.75
C LEU A 366 -1.37 -11.84 -17.24
N PRO A 367 -2.67 -11.83 -17.68
CA PRO A 367 -3.03 -12.04 -19.08
C PRO A 367 -2.40 -11.03 -20.04
N ALA A 368 -2.22 -9.78 -19.59
CA ALA A 368 -1.56 -8.73 -20.33
C ALA A 368 -0.12 -9.10 -20.72
N ARG A 369 0.63 -9.80 -19.84
CA ARG A 369 2.01 -10.21 -20.12
C ARG A 369 2.10 -11.09 -21.34
N LYS A 370 1.30 -12.14 -21.40
CA LYS A 370 1.30 -13.08 -22.54
C LYS A 370 1.02 -12.37 -23.85
N ALA A 371 -0.05 -11.57 -23.90
CA ALA A 371 -0.43 -10.81 -25.09
C ALA A 371 0.64 -9.78 -25.51
N CYS A 372 1.32 -9.19 -24.54
CA CYS A 372 2.42 -8.24 -24.77
C CYS A 372 3.61 -8.93 -25.48
N LEU A 373 4.04 -10.09 -24.96
CA LEU A 373 5.19 -10.84 -25.52
C LEU A 373 4.86 -11.40 -26.91
N GLU A 374 3.65 -11.93 -27.12
CA GLU A 374 3.17 -12.36 -28.44
C GLU A 374 3.17 -11.21 -29.45
N LYS A 375 2.77 -9.98 -29.00
CA LYS A 375 2.78 -8.78 -29.85
C LYS A 375 4.21 -8.34 -30.17
N GLU A 376 5.14 -8.35 -29.21
CA GLU A 376 6.54 -8.03 -29.44
C GLU A 376 7.16 -9.00 -30.45
N GLU A 377 6.95 -10.30 -30.31
CA GLU A 377 7.44 -11.32 -31.23
C GLU A 377 6.90 -11.11 -32.64
N ALA A 378 5.61 -10.87 -32.79
CA ALA A 378 4.96 -10.66 -34.08
C ALA A 378 5.42 -9.38 -34.81
N THR A 379 5.83 -8.35 -34.07
CA THR A 379 6.17 -7.03 -34.64
C THR A 379 7.67 -6.75 -34.66
N GLY A 380 8.46 -7.52 -33.91
CA GLY A 380 9.91 -7.37 -33.78
C GLY A 380 10.36 -6.08 -33.08
N GLY A 381 9.46 -5.41 -32.34
CA GLY A 381 9.73 -4.18 -31.60
C GLY A 381 8.97 -4.10 -30.30
N PRO A 382 9.28 -3.10 -29.44
CA PRO A 382 8.63 -2.97 -28.13
C PRO A 382 7.11 -2.91 -28.24
N ALA A 383 6.44 -3.64 -27.34
CA ALA A 383 5.00 -3.76 -27.27
C ALA A 383 4.51 -3.56 -25.82
N GLY A 384 3.22 -3.33 -25.69
CA GLY A 384 2.49 -3.31 -24.43
C GLY A 384 1.14 -3.99 -24.59
N ALA A 385 0.56 -4.45 -23.49
CA ALA A 385 -0.80 -4.93 -23.43
C ALA A 385 -1.47 -4.47 -22.13
N ILE A 386 -2.79 -4.32 -22.16
CA ILE A 386 -3.60 -3.95 -21.00
C ILE A 386 -4.84 -4.82 -20.93
N GLU A 387 -5.14 -5.33 -19.74
CA GLU A 387 -6.41 -6.01 -19.46
C GLU A 387 -7.43 -4.98 -19.00
N LEU A 388 -8.51 -4.83 -19.76
CA LEU A 388 -9.62 -3.91 -19.48
C LEU A 388 -10.59 -4.52 -18.43
N PRO A 389 -11.46 -3.71 -17.79
CA PRO A 389 -12.37 -4.17 -16.73
C PRO A 389 -13.30 -5.32 -17.15
N ASN A 390 -13.59 -5.45 -18.44
CA ASN A 390 -14.40 -6.54 -19.00
C ASN A 390 -13.59 -7.82 -19.32
N GLY A 391 -12.30 -7.87 -18.97
CA GLY A 391 -11.39 -8.97 -19.25
C GLY A 391 -10.85 -9.00 -20.70
N THR A 392 -11.16 -8.02 -21.52
CA THR A 392 -10.57 -7.89 -22.87
C THR A 392 -9.13 -7.42 -22.74
N VAL A 393 -8.21 -8.10 -23.43
CA VAL A 393 -6.80 -7.67 -23.50
C VAL A 393 -6.58 -6.92 -24.81
N VAL A 394 -6.12 -5.69 -24.68
CA VAL A 394 -5.77 -4.80 -25.80
C VAL A 394 -4.25 -4.68 -25.88
N THR A 395 -3.69 -4.61 -27.10
CA THR A 395 -2.24 -4.48 -27.31
C THR A 395 -1.89 -3.18 -28.03
N GLY A 396 -0.67 -2.69 -27.77
CA GLY A 396 -0.06 -1.58 -28.51
C GLY A 396 1.37 -1.92 -28.90
N LYS A 397 1.91 -1.29 -29.93
CA LYS A 397 3.30 -1.46 -30.38
C LYS A 397 3.95 -0.12 -30.64
N THR A 398 5.28 -0.08 -30.62
CA THR A 398 6.03 1.08 -31.08
C THR A 398 5.83 1.27 -32.59
N GLY A 399 5.34 2.44 -32.96
CA GLY A 399 5.13 2.89 -34.33
C GLY A 399 6.09 4.02 -34.72
N ASN A 400 5.79 4.70 -35.83
CA ASN A 400 6.57 5.86 -36.30
C ASN A 400 6.29 7.12 -35.46
N LEU A 401 5.03 7.33 -35.05
CA LEU A 401 4.57 8.53 -34.34
C LEU A 401 4.47 8.35 -32.83
N MET A 402 4.22 7.14 -32.36
CA MET A 402 3.95 6.84 -30.95
C MET A 402 4.82 5.69 -30.45
N GLY A 403 5.28 5.78 -29.21
CA GLY A 403 5.87 4.66 -28.48
C GLY A 403 4.82 3.60 -28.12
N CYS A 404 5.26 2.42 -27.66
CA CYS A 404 4.34 1.32 -27.30
C CYS A 404 3.35 1.74 -26.19
N ALA A 405 3.77 2.56 -25.21
CA ALA A 405 2.90 3.09 -24.16
C ALA A 405 1.79 3.98 -24.72
N SER A 406 2.15 4.94 -25.58
CA SER A 406 1.18 5.85 -26.21
C SER A 406 0.19 5.11 -27.10
N SER A 407 0.69 4.16 -27.91
CA SER A 407 -0.16 3.34 -28.80
C SER A 407 -1.11 2.45 -27.98
N LEU A 408 -0.61 1.85 -26.88
CA LEU A 408 -1.44 1.03 -25.99
C LEU A 408 -2.55 1.86 -25.35
N LEU A 409 -2.23 3.05 -24.85
CA LEU A 409 -3.19 3.95 -24.22
C LEU A 409 -4.33 4.33 -25.19
N MET A 410 -3.98 4.72 -26.42
CA MET A 410 -4.97 5.05 -27.45
C MET A 410 -5.85 3.86 -27.82
N ASN A 411 -5.27 2.69 -28.01
CA ASN A 411 -6.03 1.47 -28.32
C ASN A 411 -6.95 1.05 -27.17
N ALA A 412 -6.49 1.19 -25.91
CA ALA A 412 -7.31 0.93 -24.74
C ALA A 412 -8.51 1.88 -24.64
N LEU A 413 -8.29 3.19 -24.88
CA LEU A 413 -9.38 4.18 -24.89
C LEU A 413 -10.38 3.92 -26.01
N LYS A 414 -9.92 3.56 -27.24
CA LYS A 414 -10.80 3.15 -28.34
C LYS A 414 -11.65 1.95 -27.96
N ALA A 415 -11.04 0.91 -27.41
CA ALA A 415 -11.75 -0.29 -26.99
C ALA A 415 -12.81 0.00 -25.90
N LEU A 416 -12.48 0.86 -24.90
CA LEU A 416 -13.41 1.29 -23.87
C LEU A 416 -14.55 2.18 -24.38
N ALA A 417 -14.30 2.93 -25.44
CA ALA A 417 -15.29 3.76 -26.11
C ALA A 417 -16.09 3.02 -27.19
N GLY A 418 -15.73 1.76 -27.52
CA GLY A 418 -16.35 1.00 -28.61
C GLY A 418 -16.03 1.54 -30.00
N ILE A 419 -14.86 2.16 -30.17
CA ILE A 419 -14.38 2.74 -31.43
C ILE A 419 -13.48 1.72 -32.14
N ASP A 420 -13.60 1.66 -33.47
CA ASP A 420 -12.76 0.81 -34.31
C ASP A 420 -11.28 1.18 -34.19
N ASP A 421 -10.41 0.16 -34.08
CA ASP A 421 -8.97 0.34 -33.90
C ASP A 421 -8.31 1.02 -35.10
N ASP A 422 -8.80 0.78 -36.30
CA ASP A 422 -8.27 1.36 -37.55
C ASP A 422 -8.60 2.85 -37.73
N LEU A 423 -9.51 3.42 -36.93
CA LEU A 423 -9.92 4.81 -37.04
C LEU A 423 -8.84 5.77 -36.52
N LEU A 424 -8.36 6.68 -37.34
CA LEU A 424 -7.47 7.77 -36.93
C LEU A 424 -8.28 8.82 -36.14
N VAL A 425 -7.91 9.08 -34.91
CA VAL A 425 -8.63 9.98 -33.99
C VAL A 425 -7.90 11.31 -33.81
N ILE A 426 -6.59 11.32 -33.92
CA ILE A 426 -5.75 12.52 -33.82
C ILE A 426 -5.20 12.80 -35.21
N ASP A 427 -5.47 13.99 -35.72
CA ASP A 427 -5.01 14.40 -37.05
C ASP A 427 -3.50 14.66 -37.06
N ASP A 428 -2.84 14.35 -38.17
CA ASP A 428 -1.41 14.62 -38.38
C ASP A 428 -1.07 16.12 -38.21
N GLU A 429 -2.01 17.02 -38.53
CA GLU A 429 -1.87 18.46 -38.30
C GLU A 429 -1.70 18.85 -36.84
N VAL A 430 -2.18 18.02 -35.91
CA VAL A 430 -1.99 18.20 -34.46
C VAL A 430 -0.67 17.57 -34.00
N ILE A 431 -0.30 16.42 -34.54
CA ILE A 431 0.89 15.66 -34.13
C ILE A 431 2.18 16.32 -34.66
N ALA A 432 2.21 16.74 -35.91
CA ALA A 432 3.41 17.25 -36.57
C ALA A 432 4.05 18.47 -35.86
N PRO A 433 3.28 19.50 -35.40
CA PRO A 433 3.84 20.61 -34.63
C PRO A 433 4.46 20.18 -33.31
N ILE A 434 3.87 19.18 -32.63
CA ILE A 434 4.40 18.63 -31.35
C ILE A 434 5.72 17.93 -31.59
N CYS A 435 5.80 17.07 -32.62
CA CYS A 435 7.05 16.40 -32.99
C CYS A 435 8.14 17.41 -33.38
N HIS A 436 7.79 18.44 -34.14
CA HIS A 436 8.71 19.52 -34.55
C HIS A 436 9.24 20.29 -33.32
N LEU A 437 8.36 20.72 -32.42
CA LEU A 437 8.74 21.37 -31.17
C LEU A 437 9.72 20.49 -30.38
N LYS A 438 9.38 19.21 -30.23
CA LYS A 438 10.15 18.23 -29.47
C LYS A 438 11.58 18.03 -30.03
N THR A 439 11.70 17.87 -31.36
CA THR A 439 13.00 17.58 -31.98
C THR A 439 13.82 18.83 -32.23
N GLU A 440 13.19 19.90 -32.79
CA GLU A 440 13.93 21.10 -33.24
C GLU A 440 14.21 22.06 -32.07
N HIS A 441 13.24 22.28 -31.18
CA HIS A 441 13.39 23.28 -30.12
C HIS A 441 13.83 22.66 -28.80
N LEU A 442 13.25 21.50 -28.37
CA LEU A 442 13.59 20.84 -27.14
C LEU A 442 14.76 19.87 -27.27
N LYS A 443 15.27 19.68 -28.51
CA LYS A 443 16.43 18.83 -28.82
C LYS A 443 16.30 17.37 -28.36
N SER A 444 15.07 16.85 -28.31
CA SER A 444 14.83 15.44 -28.04
C SER A 444 15.36 14.58 -29.20
N THR A 445 16.03 13.51 -28.89
CA THR A 445 16.46 12.50 -29.88
C THR A 445 15.32 11.53 -30.25
N ASN A 446 14.24 11.51 -29.48
CA ASN A 446 13.09 10.65 -29.73
C ASN A 446 11.95 11.48 -30.34
N PRO A 447 11.63 11.31 -31.64
CA PRO A 447 10.54 12.05 -32.28
C PRO A 447 9.14 11.55 -31.90
N ARG A 448 9.03 10.33 -31.35
CA ARG A 448 7.75 9.71 -31.01
C ARG A 448 7.12 10.39 -29.81
N LEU A 449 5.79 10.50 -29.83
CA LEU A 449 5.04 11.01 -28.69
C LEU A 449 5.09 10.05 -27.51
N HIS A 450 5.33 10.61 -26.32
CA HIS A 450 5.05 9.97 -25.04
C HIS A 450 3.54 9.97 -24.75
N SER A 451 3.12 9.20 -23.77
CA SER A 451 1.70 9.04 -23.45
C SER A 451 1.04 10.34 -22.96
N ASP A 452 1.76 11.21 -22.24
CA ASP A 452 1.29 12.54 -21.83
C ASP A 452 1.11 13.48 -23.03
N GLU A 453 2.08 13.53 -23.95
CA GLU A 453 1.99 14.30 -25.19
C GLU A 453 0.82 13.82 -26.07
N THR A 454 0.58 12.50 -26.07
CA THR A 454 -0.55 11.89 -26.79
C THR A 454 -1.90 12.28 -26.19
N LEU A 455 -2.04 12.30 -24.85
CA LEU A 455 -3.26 12.79 -24.21
C LEU A 455 -3.49 14.28 -24.42
N LEU A 456 -2.43 15.10 -24.45
CA LEU A 456 -2.55 16.51 -24.79
C LEU A 456 -3.04 16.70 -26.23
N ALA A 457 -2.49 15.94 -27.21
CA ALA A 457 -2.94 15.95 -28.59
C ALA A 457 -4.40 15.52 -28.73
N LEU A 458 -4.81 14.48 -27.97
CA LEU A 458 -6.20 14.02 -27.92
C LEU A 458 -7.12 15.09 -27.32
N ALA A 459 -6.72 15.76 -26.25
CA ALA A 459 -7.49 16.84 -25.63
C ALA A 459 -7.66 18.04 -26.56
N VAL A 460 -6.65 18.40 -27.35
CA VAL A 460 -6.77 19.44 -28.39
C VAL A 460 -7.75 19.01 -29.46
N SER A 461 -7.63 17.76 -29.95
CA SER A 461 -8.50 17.21 -31.00
C SER A 461 -9.96 17.07 -30.54
N SER A 462 -10.22 16.87 -29.26
CA SER A 462 -11.59 16.72 -28.73
C SER A 462 -12.47 17.94 -28.90
N ARG A 463 -11.89 19.12 -29.16
CA ARG A 463 -12.64 20.36 -29.42
C ARG A 463 -13.39 20.35 -30.75
N SER A 464 -12.89 19.63 -31.76
CA SER A 464 -13.44 19.57 -33.12
C SER A 464 -13.84 18.16 -33.55
N ASN A 465 -13.41 17.13 -32.82
CA ASN A 465 -13.65 15.72 -33.12
C ASN A 465 -14.43 15.06 -31.99
N ALA A 466 -15.70 14.71 -32.24
CA ALA A 466 -16.59 14.08 -31.27
C ALA A 466 -16.06 12.71 -30.78
N ILE A 467 -15.33 11.96 -31.63
CA ILE A 467 -14.74 10.68 -31.26
C ILE A 467 -13.60 10.90 -30.27
N ALA A 468 -12.76 11.92 -30.51
CA ALA A 468 -11.71 12.27 -29.53
C ALA A 468 -12.30 12.68 -28.17
N ALA A 469 -13.43 13.39 -28.14
CA ALA A 469 -14.14 13.70 -26.90
C ALA A 469 -14.65 12.44 -26.19
N GLN A 470 -15.20 11.48 -26.92
CA GLN A 470 -15.66 10.19 -26.36
C GLN A 470 -14.50 9.37 -25.79
N LEU A 471 -13.30 9.43 -26.38
CA LEU A 471 -12.11 8.81 -25.81
C LEU A 471 -11.69 9.48 -24.50
N MET A 472 -11.72 10.82 -24.43
CA MET A 472 -11.44 11.56 -23.20
C MET A 472 -12.38 11.16 -22.06
N ASP A 473 -13.68 11.00 -22.33
CA ASP A 473 -14.70 10.56 -21.37
C ASP A 473 -14.47 9.11 -20.88
N SER A 474 -13.61 8.35 -21.54
CA SER A 474 -13.31 6.96 -21.19
C SER A 474 -12.06 6.80 -20.32
N ILE A 475 -11.33 7.88 -20.03
CA ILE A 475 -10.06 7.83 -19.27
C ILE A 475 -10.26 7.21 -17.87
N ASP A 476 -11.29 7.63 -17.15
CA ASP A 476 -11.55 7.14 -15.79
C ASP A 476 -11.80 5.62 -15.71
N LYS A 477 -12.19 5.00 -16.82
CA LYS A 477 -12.41 3.54 -16.90
C LYS A 477 -11.11 2.73 -16.93
N LEU A 478 -9.96 3.39 -17.10
CA LEU A 478 -8.63 2.75 -17.05
C LEU A 478 -8.16 2.46 -15.64
N LYS A 479 -8.78 3.08 -14.63
CA LYS A 479 -8.38 2.90 -13.24
C LYS A 479 -8.53 1.44 -12.80
N GLY A 480 -7.44 0.90 -12.23
CA GLY A 480 -7.38 -0.49 -11.76
C GLY A 480 -7.05 -1.53 -12.83
N CYS A 481 -6.93 -1.13 -14.11
CA CYS A 481 -6.46 -2.02 -15.17
C CYS A 481 -5.00 -2.45 -14.95
N ASP A 482 -4.64 -3.65 -15.43
CA ASP A 482 -3.27 -4.16 -15.42
C ASP A 482 -2.63 -4.00 -16.80
N ALA A 483 -1.57 -3.20 -16.89
CA ALA A 483 -0.74 -3.04 -18.09
C ALA A 483 0.62 -3.69 -17.92
N HIS A 484 1.09 -4.36 -18.98
CA HIS A 484 2.40 -4.96 -19.05
C HIS A 484 3.13 -4.53 -20.31
N PHE A 485 4.43 -4.21 -20.19
CA PHE A 485 5.28 -3.79 -21.30
C PHE A 485 6.45 -4.76 -21.50
N SER A 486 6.81 -5.00 -22.75
CA SER A 486 7.90 -5.90 -23.11
C SER A 486 9.30 -5.31 -22.83
N VAL A 487 9.38 -4.05 -22.46
CA VAL A 487 10.61 -3.31 -22.10
C VAL A 487 10.29 -2.34 -20.98
N ILE A 488 11.30 -1.93 -20.23
CA ILE A 488 11.22 -0.84 -19.27
C ILE A 488 10.85 0.45 -20.02
N ILE A 489 9.70 1.04 -19.69
CA ILE A 489 9.21 2.26 -20.32
C ILE A 489 9.86 3.50 -19.71
N SER A 490 9.65 4.67 -20.36
CA SER A 490 10.18 5.93 -19.83
C SER A 490 9.52 6.33 -18.51
N PRO A 491 10.23 7.07 -17.62
CA PRO A 491 9.62 7.57 -16.39
C PRO A 491 8.38 8.44 -16.63
N THR A 492 8.34 9.17 -17.75
CA THR A 492 7.19 9.99 -18.15
C THR A 492 5.96 9.13 -18.42
N ASP A 493 6.12 8.06 -19.21
CA ASP A 493 5.04 7.14 -19.52
C ASP A 493 4.57 6.38 -18.28
N GLU A 494 5.52 5.87 -17.47
CA GLU A 494 5.23 5.17 -16.22
C GLU A 494 4.45 6.05 -15.25
N ASN A 495 4.87 7.29 -15.06
CA ASN A 495 4.21 8.26 -14.17
C ASN A 495 2.77 8.57 -14.63
N LEU A 496 2.57 8.74 -15.95
CA LEU A 496 1.22 8.97 -16.46
C LEU A 496 0.31 7.77 -16.18
N TYR A 497 0.74 6.56 -16.51
CA TYR A 497 -0.04 5.35 -16.27
C TYR A 497 -0.41 5.19 -14.80
N ARG A 498 0.53 5.42 -13.89
CA ARG A 498 0.27 5.42 -12.43
C ARG A 498 -0.70 6.52 -12.01
N THR A 499 -0.60 7.71 -12.57
CA THR A 499 -1.52 8.83 -12.31
C THR A 499 -2.95 8.51 -12.76
N LEU A 500 -3.10 7.79 -13.87
CA LEU A 500 -4.39 7.28 -14.35
C LEU A 500 -4.92 6.09 -13.51
N GLY A 501 -4.16 5.64 -12.51
CA GLY A 501 -4.53 4.52 -11.64
C GLY A 501 -4.37 3.15 -12.30
N ILE A 502 -3.57 3.05 -13.38
CA ILE A 502 -3.25 1.79 -14.05
C ILE A 502 -2.09 1.12 -13.31
N ASN A 503 -2.20 -0.17 -13.04
CA ASN A 503 -1.10 -0.98 -12.51
C ASN A 503 -0.14 -1.30 -13.65
N VAL A 504 1.12 -0.87 -13.52
CA VAL A 504 2.16 -1.06 -14.56
C VAL A 504 3.15 -2.12 -14.12
N SER A 505 3.54 -2.95 -15.06
CA SER A 505 4.67 -3.89 -14.94
C SER A 505 5.44 -3.97 -16.26
N CYS A 506 6.73 -4.28 -16.19
CA CYS A 506 7.60 -4.35 -17.37
C CYS A 506 8.48 -5.61 -17.32
N GLU A 507 8.82 -6.17 -18.49
CA GLU A 507 9.95 -7.10 -18.56
C GLU A 507 11.25 -6.34 -18.22
N PRO A 508 12.17 -6.92 -17.43
CA PRO A 508 13.37 -6.23 -16.94
C PRO A 508 14.46 -6.10 -18.02
N LYS A 509 14.12 -5.46 -19.11
CA LYS A 509 15.03 -5.18 -20.23
C LYS A 509 14.80 -3.79 -20.80
N PHE A 510 15.88 -3.11 -21.18
CA PHE A 510 15.81 -1.81 -21.83
C PHE A 510 15.53 -1.94 -23.34
N GLU A 511 14.86 -0.95 -23.88
CA GLU A 511 14.68 -0.82 -25.33
C GLU A 511 16.05 -0.69 -26.02
N GLN A 512 16.24 -1.37 -27.14
CA GLN A 512 17.49 -1.31 -27.90
C GLN A 512 17.58 0.05 -28.63
N ARG A 513 18.74 0.71 -28.57
CA ARG A 513 18.99 2.03 -29.18
C ARG A 513 18.60 2.15 -30.66
N ARG A 514 18.60 1.04 -31.41
CA ARG A 514 18.17 1.03 -32.83
C ARG A 514 16.73 1.50 -33.06
N PHE A 515 15.88 1.49 -32.02
CA PHE A 515 14.50 1.96 -32.09
C PHE A 515 14.37 3.48 -31.83
N TYR A 516 15.43 4.13 -31.29
CA TYR A 516 15.46 5.57 -31.04
C TYR A 516 15.96 6.40 -32.23
N HIS A 517 16.61 5.75 -33.21
CA HIS A 517 17.24 6.42 -34.34
C HIS A 517 16.62 5.94 -35.64
N LYS A 518 15.55 6.56 -36.04
CA LYS A 518 15.12 6.59 -37.46
C LYS A 518 14.43 7.90 -37.77
#